data_44603f8d7b5f6caad246822fe2aa3e14
#
_entry.id   44603f8d7b5f6caad246822fe2aa3e14
#
_cell.length_a   1.000
_cell.length_b   1.000
_cell.length_c   1.000
_cell.angle_alpha   90.00
_cell.angle_beta   90.00
_cell.angle_gamma   90.00
#
_symmetry.space_group_name_H-M   'P 1'
#
loop_
_entity.id
_entity.type
_entity.pdbx_description
1 polymer ?
#
loop_
_entity_poly.entity_id
_entity_poly.type
_entity_poly.pdbx_seq_one_letter_code
_entity_poly.pdbx_strand_id
1 'polypeptide(L)'
;MRTLAIAKKSVAIIPPKTIHDRNIRAELKKLRVAAYCRVSTTLEEQEGSYEAQVSYYTEKIKDNLNWKSAGIYADDGKSATNTKKRDDFNAMIDDCMAGKIDMVITKSVSRFARNTVDSLQTIRKLKEKNIAIFFEKENINTLDGTGELLITILSSQAQEESRNLSENTKWA
;
A
#
# COMPACT_ATOMS: atom_id res chain seq x y z
N MET A 1 -20.45 -29.46 67.05
CA MET A 1 -19.45 -29.75 66.00
C MET A 1 -19.98 -29.29 64.63
N ARG A 2 -19.43 -28.23 64.06
CA ARG A 2 -19.82 -27.74 62.71
C ARG A 2 -18.90 -28.36 61.68
N THR A 3 -19.42 -29.23 60.82
CA THR A 3 -18.69 -29.84 59.72
C THR A 3 -18.55 -28.82 58.59
N LEU A 4 -17.33 -28.38 58.30
CA LEU A 4 -17.03 -27.53 57.17
C LEU A 4 -17.11 -28.35 55.87
N ALA A 5 -18.05 -28.02 55.01
CA ALA A 5 -18.15 -28.60 53.66
C ALA A 5 -17.08 -27.98 52.77
N ILE A 6 -16.12 -28.79 52.31
CA ILE A 6 -15.10 -28.41 51.34
C ILE A 6 -15.74 -28.34 49.95
N ALA A 7 -15.82 -27.12 49.38
CA ALA A 7 -16.31 -26.92 48.01
C ALA A 7 -15.35 -27.61 47.00
N LYS A 8 -15.84 -28.54 46.20
CA LYS A 8 -15.10 -29.19 45.11
C LYS A 8 -14.86 -28.16 44.01
N LYS A 9 -13.58 -27.82 43.76
CA LYS A 9 -13.19 -27.02 42.57
C LYS A 9 -13.45 -27.84 41.31
N SER A 10 -14.33 -27.36 40.43
CA SER A 10 -14.51 -27.92 39.09
C SER A 10 -13.42 -27.37 38.17
N VAL A 11 -12.65 -28.25 37.54
CA VAL A 11 -11.67 -27.88 36.53
C VAL A 11 -12.34 -28.02 35.16
N ALA A 12 -12.51 -26.94 34.45
CA ALA A 12 -12.97 -26.96 33.06
C ALA A 12 -11.77 -27.22 32.13
N ILE A 13 -11.82 -28.36 31.44
CA ILE A 13 -10.83 -28.70 30.40
C ILE A 13 -11.23 -27.97 29.14
N ILE A 14 -10.40 -26.97 28.73
CA ILE A 14 -10.58 -26.28 27.45
C ILE A 14 -9.90 -27.15 26.37
N PRO A 15 -10.66 -27.73 25.41
CA PRO A 15 -10.06 -28.55 24.36
C PRO A 15 -9.14 -27.69 23.48
N PRO A 16 -8.02 -28.25 22.99
CA PRO A 16 -7.15 -27.52 22.08
C PRO A 16 -7.89 -27.21 20.77
N LYS A 17 -7.74 -25.98 20.26
CA LYS A 17 -8.29 -25.60 18.95
C LYS A 17 -7.72 -26.51 17.87
N THR A 18 -8.60 -27.06 17.04
CA THR A 18 -8.20 -27.99 15.98
C THR A 18 -7.28 -27.28 14.96
N ILE A 19 -6.38 -28.03 14.33
CA ILE A 19 -5.45 -27.52 13.29
C ILE A 19 -6.22 -26.89 12.13
N HIS A 20 -7.42 -27.38 11.85
CA HIS A 20 -8.31 -26.84 10.82
C HIS A 20 -8.71 -25.38 11.08
N ASP A 21 -9.05 -25.02 12.32
CA ASP A 21 -9.36 -23.63 12.71
C ASP A 21 -8.17 -22.69 12.59
N ARG A 22 -6.93 -23.20 12.78
CA ARG A 22 -5.71 -22.42 12.61
C ARG A 22 -5.42 -22.11 11.15
N ASN A 23 -5.64 -23.06 10.26
CA ASN A 23 -5.42 -22.89 8.82
C ASN A 23 -6.45 -21.93 8.21
N ILE A 24 -7.72 -22.03 8.57
CA ILE A 24 -8.77 -21.10 8.13
C ILE A 24 -8.47 -19.68 8.63
N ARG A 25 -8.03 -19.52 9.89
CA ARG A 25 -7.65 -18.21 10.43
C ARG A 25 -6.38 -17.64 9.78
N ALA A 26 -5.43 -18.47 9.37
CA ALA A 26 -4.24 -18.05 8.65
C ALA A 26 -4.59 -17.58 7.24
N GLU A 27 -5.50 -18.28 6.53
CA GLU A 27 -5.98 -17.82 5.21
C GLU A 27 -6.83 -16.53 5.30
N LEU A 28 -7.64 -16.39 6.34
CA LEU A 28 -8.40 -15.16 6.60
C LEU A 28 -7.52 -13.95 6.94
N LYS A 29 -6.24 -14.19 7.27
CA LYS A 29 -5.26 -13.14 7.60
C LYS A 29 -4.32 -12.76 6.46
N LYS A 30 -4.44 -13.38 5.27
CA LYS A 30 -3.61 -12.98 4.13
C LYS A 30 -3.91 -11.53 3.76
N LEU A 31 -2.85 -10.73 3.64
CA LEU A 31 -2.96 -9.34 3.19
C LEU A 31 -3.45 -9.31 1.74
N ARG A 32 -4.47 -8.54 1.46
CA ARG A 32 -4.95 -8.26 0.11
C ARG A 32 -4.04 -7.20 -0.50
N VAL A 33 -3.19 -7.63 -1.41
CA VAL A 33 -2.13 -6.83 -1.99
C VAL A 33 -2.47 -6.47 -3.42
N ALA A 34 -2.47 -5.18 -3.74
CA ALA A 34 -2.56 -4.68 -5.09
C ALA A 34 -1.19 -4.17 -5.56
N ALA A 35 -0.90 -4.27 -6.85
CA ALA A 35 0.27 -3.64 -7.43
C ALA A 35 -0.14 -2.44 -8.28
N TYR A 36 0.65 -1.35 -8.20
CA TYR A 36 0.51 -0.21 -9.09
C TYR A 36 1.72 -0.05 -9.99
N CYS A 37 1.48 -0.06 -11.29
CA CYS A 37 2.48 0.09 -12.33
C CYS A 37 2.28 1.41 -13.10
N ARG A 38 3.37 2.12 -13.40
CA ARG A 38 3.35 3.25 -14.33
C ARG A 38 4.47 3.10 -15.34
N VAL A 39 4.12 2.92 -16.59
CA VAL A 39 5.07 2.78 -17.70
C VAL A 39 5.44 4.17 -18.23
N SER A 40 6.72 4.42 -18.47
CA SER A 40 7.23 5.64 -19.10
C SER A 40 7.37 5.42 -20.61
N THR A 41 7.14 6.49 -21.40
CA THR A 41 7.23 6.43 -22.88
C THR A 41 8.61 6.75 -23.41
N THR A 42 9.60 7.08 -22.57
CA THR A 42 10.96 7.39 -23.01
C THR A 42 11.73 6.14 -23.40
N LEU A 43 12.40 6.18 -24.54
CA LEU A 43 13.16 5.08 -25.17
C LEU A 43 14.21 4.41 -24.27
N GLU A 44 14.66 5.09 -23.22
CA GLU A 44 15.67 4.59 -22.26
C GLU A 44 15.07 3.64 -21.19
N GLU A 45 13.76 3.51 -21.09
CA GLU A 45 13.10 2.67 -20.08
C GLU A 45 12.36 1.47 -20.70
N GLN A 46 12.73 1.06 -21.90
CA GLN A 46 12.16 -0.13 -22.57
C GLN A 46 12.51 -1.47 -21.92
N GLU A 47 13.32 -1.50 -20.87
CA GLU A 47 13.60 -2.73 -20.09
C GLU A 47 12.43 -3.21 -19.22
N GLY A 48 11.30 -2.55 -19.27
CA GLY A 48 10.12 -3.01 -18.57
C GLY A 48 8.86 -2.67 -19.37
N SER A 49 8.56 -3.46 -20.40
CA SER A 49 7.25 -3.36 -21.05
C SER A 49 6.14 -3.44 -20.00
N TYR A 50 5.02 -2.80 -20.26
CA TYR A 50 3.81 -2.92 -19.42
C TYR A 50 3.55 -4.37 -19.00
N GLU A 51 3.63 -5.29 -19.96
CA GLU A 51 3.43 -6.72 -19.74
C GLU A 51 4.45 -7.34 -18.78
N ALA A 52 5.72 -6.95 -18.88
CA ALA A 52 6.76 -7.44 -17.99
C ALA A 52 6.53 -6.96 -16.53
N GLN A 53 6.08 -5.73 -16.32
CA GLN A 53 5.76 -5.24 -14.98
C GLN A 53 4.53 -5.93 -14.39
N VAL A 54 3.49 -6.13 -15.20
CA VAL A 54 2.29 -6.87 -14.80
C VAL A 54 2.64 -8.32 -14.45
N SER A 55 3.44 -9.00 -15.26
CA SER A 55 3.91 -10.37 -14.99
C SER A 55 4.73 -10.44 -13.71
N TYR A 56 5.70 -9.54 -13.55
CA TYR A 56 6.54 -9.45 -12.36
C TYR A 56 5.73 -9.33 -11.06
N TYR A 57 4.78 -8.39 -11.02
CA TYR A 57 3.97 -8.20 -9.81
C TYR A 57 2.97 -9.33 -9.59
N THR A 58 2.46 -9.95 -10.67
CA THR A 58 1.59 -11.11 -10.56
C THR A 58 2.32 -12.28 -9.90
N GLU A 59 3.54 -12.59 -10.35
CA GLU A 59 4.38 -13.63 -9.78
C GLU A 59 4.78 -13.30 -8.34
N LYS A 60 5.25 -12.08 -8.10
CA LYS A 60 5.69 -11.63 -6.78
C LYS A 60 4.58 -11.75 -5.72
N ILE A 61 3.36 -11.35 -6.05
CA ILE A 61 2.23 -11.47 -5.12
C ILE A 61 1.88 -12.94 -4.92
N LYS A 62 1.89 -13.76 -5.96
CA LYS A 62 1.59 -15.19 -5.92
C LYS A 62 2.58 -15.98 -5.08
N ASP A 63 3.87 -15.65 -5.18
CA ASP A 63 4.94 -16.35 -4.49
C ASP A 63 4.97 -16.06 -2.98
N ASN A 64 4.33 -15.00 -2.53
CA ASN A 64 4.24 -14.69 -1.11
C ASN A 64 3.03 -15.38 -0.46
N LEU A 65 3.32 -16.37 0.39
CA LEU A 65 2.30 -17.17 1.07
C LEU A 65 1.34 -16.35 1.96
N ASN A 66 1.77 -15.18 2.41
CA ASN A 66 0.98 -14.30 3.28
C ASN A 66 0.14 -13.29 2.51
N TRP A 67 0.24 -13.26 1.18
CA TRP A 67 -0.45 -12.32 0.33
C TRP A 67 -1.55 -12.98 -0.48
N LYS A 68 -2.56 -12.19 -0.81
CA LYS A 68 -3.63 -12.52 -1.74
C LYS A 68 -3.73 -11.37 -2.74
N SER A 69 -3.74 -11.66 -4.03
CA SER A 69 -3.88 -10.63 -5.04
C SER A 69 -5.24 -9.92 -4.92
N ALA A 70 -5.18 -8.59 -4.87
CA ALA A 70 -6.33 -7.70 -4.92
C ALA A 70 -6.44 -6.95 -6.27
N GLY A 71 -5.52 -7.23 -7.20
CA GLY A 71 -5.51 -6.65 -8.53
C GLY A 71 -4.17 -6.01 -8.90
N ILE A 72 -3.99 -5.78 -10.20
CA ILE A 72 -2.88 -5.01 -10.75
C ILE A 72 -3.47 -3.84 -11.50
N TYR A 73 -3.08 -2.64 -11.11
CA TYR A 73 -3.52 -1.37 -11.68
C TYR A 73 -2.35 -0.76 -12.42
N ALA A 74 -2.57 -0.39 -13.68
CA ALA A 74 -1.46 0.02 -14.52
C ALA A 74 -1.85 1.14 -15.50
N ASP A 75 -1.30 2.33 -15.27
CA ASP A 75 -1.49 3.47 -16.15
C ASP A 75 -0.41 3.50 -17.24
N ASP A 76 -0.85 3.63 -18.49
CA ASP A 76 0.04 3.83 -19.64
C ASP A 76 0.54 5.28 -19.69
N GLY A 77 1.86 5.46 -19.67
CA GLY A 77 2.54 6.75 -19.70
C GLY A 77 2.39 7.57 -21.00
N LYS A 78 1.71 7.03 -22.04
CA LYS A 78 1.56 7.66 -23.36
C LYS A 78 0.78 8.98 -23.38
N SER A 79 0.24 9.41 -22.26
CA SER A 79 -0.59 10.60 -22.18
C SER A 79 0.12 11.81 -21.58
N ALA A 80 1.36 12.11 -22.02
CA ALA A 80 2.07 13.33 -21.56
C ALA A 80 1.42 14.64 -22.04
N THR A 81 0.59 14.59 -23.09
CA THR A 81 -0.06 15.77 -23.70
C THR A 81 -1.54 15.96 -23.34
N ASN A 82 -2.15 14.96 -22.74
CA ASN A 82 -3.53 15.08 -22.27
C ASN A 82 -3.57 14.95 -20.75
N THR A 83 -4.27 15.84 -20.08
CA THR A 83 -4.70 15.84 -18.68
C THR A 83 -5.50 14.55 -18.31
N LYS A 84 -5.32 13.47 -19.07
CA LYS A 84 -6.02 12.21 -18.89
C LYS A 84 -5.54 11.54 -17.62
N LYS A 85 -6.38 11.58 -16.73
CA LYS A 85 -6.90 10.64 -15.77
C LYS A 85 -6.01 9.41 -15.63
N ARG A 86 -5.39 9.31 -14.48
CA ARG A 86 -4.82 8.07 -13.94
C ARG A 86 -6.01 7.20 -13.51
N ASP A 87 -6.72 6.67 -14.52
CA ASP A 87 -7.99 5.99 -14.25
C ASP A 87 -7.76 4.74 -13.38
N ASP A 88 -6.70 3.98 -13.66
CA ASP A 88 -6.33 2.81 -12.86
C ASP A 88 -5.79 3.18 -11.47
N PHE A 89 -5.02 4.26 -11.36
CA PHE A 89 -4.61 4.77 -10.04
C PHE A 89 -5.80 5.19 -9.20
N ASN A 90 -6.74 5.93 -9.79
CA ASN A 90 -7.94 6.37 -9.09
C ASN A 90 -8.82 5.19 -8.69
N ALA A 91 -9.01 4.21 -9.59
CA ALA A 91 -9.72 2.98 -9.28
C ALA A 91 -9.07 2.19 -8.12
N MET A 92 -7.73 2.11 -8.11
CA MET A 92 -6.99 1.52 -7.00
C MET A 92 -7.25 2.26 -5.68
N ILE A 93 -7.21 3.61 -5.70
CA ILE A 93 -7.49 4.40 -4.49
C ILE A 93 -8.93 4.18 -4.01
N ASP A 94 -9.89 4.14 -4.92
CA ASP A 94 -11.29 3.87 -4.58
C ASP A 94 -11.46 2.47 -3.97
N ASP A 95 -10.80 1.46 -4.50
CA ASP A 95 -10.79 0.11 -3.94
C ASP A 95 -10.08 0.04 -2.57
N CYS A 96 -9.03 0.83 -2.37
CA CYS A 96 -8.43 1.03 -1.05
C CYS A 96 -9.44 1.62 -0.07
N MET A 97 -10.12 2.70 -0.45
CA MET A 97 -11.12 3.35 0.40
C MET A 97 -12.33 2.45 0.69
N ALA A 98 -12.71 1.60 -0.26
CA ALA A 98 -13.75 0.57 -0.09
C ALA A 98 -13.30 -0.61 0.79
N GLY A 99 -12.06 -0.60 1.29
CA GLY A 99 -11.52 -1.66 2.15
C GLY A 99 -11.29 -2.99 1.42
N LYS A 100 -11.06 -2.98 0.11
CA LYS A 100 -10.75 -4.18 -0.69
C LYS A 100 -9.26 -4.50 -0.72
N ILE A 101 -8.39 -3.52 -0.42
CA ILE A 101 -6.93 -3.59 -0.48
C ILE A 101 -6.37 -3.26 0.90
N ASP A 102 -5.42 -4.07 1.38
CA ASP A 102 -4.73 -3.86 2.65
C ASP A 102 -3.33 -3.28 2.43
N MET A 103 -2.72 -3.53 1.26
CA MET A 103 -1.40 -3.02 0.91
C MET A 103 -1.29 -2.78 -0.59
N VAL A 104 -0.61 -1.70 -0.97
CA VAL A 104 -0.23 -1.39 -2.36
C VAL A 104 1.28 -1.57 -2.51
N ILE A 105 1.72 -2.25 -3.56
CA ILE A 105 3.12 -2.34 -3.95
C ILE A 105 3.36 -1.53 -5.21
N THR A 106 4.44 -0.79 -5.26
CA THR A 106 4.87 -0.05 -6.46
C THR A 106 6.40 0.05 -6.52
N LYS A 107 6.95 0.28 -7.71
CA LYS A 107 8.39 0.29 -7.94
C LYS A 107 9.11 1.38 -7.14
N SER A 108 8.55 2.60 -7.07
CA SER A 108 9.19 3.73 -6.39
C SER A 108 8.20 4.84 -6.08
N VAL A 109 8.60 5.75 -5.18
CA VAL A 109 7.84 6.95 -4.85
C VAL A 109 7.55 7.79 -6.10
N SER A 110 8.53 7.95 -6.99
CA SER A 110 8.40 8.73 -8.24
C SER A 110 7.42 8.10 -9.25
N ARG A 111 7.16 6.80 -9.16
CA ARG A 111 6.17 6.11 -9.99
C ARG A 111 4.77 6.17 -9.40
N PHE A 112 4.68 6.33 -8.08
CA PHE A 112 3.40 6.34 -7.37
C PHE A 112 2.60 7.61 -7.63
N ALA A 113 3.22 8.80 -7.60
CA ALA A 113 2.51 10.05 -7.82
C ALA A 113 3.22 10.98 -8.83
N ARG A 114 2.52 12.02 -9.28
CA ARG A 114 3.03 12.96 -10.30
C ARG A 114 3.89 14.07 -9.71
N ASN A 115 3.59 14.48 -8.50
CA ASN A 115 4.29 15.53 -7.78
C ASN A 115 4.32 15.22 -6.27
N THR A 116 5.09 16.02 -5.56
CA THR A 116 5.32 15.81 -4.11
C THR A 116 4.03 15.97 -3.29
N VAL A 117 3.20 16.96 -3.64
CA VAL A 117 1.97 17.27 -2.92
C VAL A 117 0.96 16.12 -3.05
N ASP A 118 0.72 15.62 -4.29
CA ASP A 118 -0.19 14.49 -4.54
C ASP A 118 0.31 13.23 -3.85
N SER A 119 1.64 12.98 -3.88
CA SER A 119 2.27 11.86 -3.17
C SER A 119 1.94 11.90 -1.69
N LEU A 120 2.21 13.04 -1.07
CA LEU A 120 2.03 13.23 0.37
C LEU A 120 0.56 13.07 0.78
N GLN A 121 -0.36 13.69 0.05
CA GLN A 121 -1.80 13.60 0.34
C GLN A 121 -2.30 12.17 0.23
N THR A 122 -1.90 11.45 -0.82
CA THR A 122 -2.34 10.08 -1.05
C THR A 122 -1.76 9.14 0.01
N ILE A 123 -0.46 9.27 0.35
CA ILE A 123 0.17 8.45 1.39
C ILE A 123 -0.54 8.66 2.73
N ARG A 124 -0.81 9.91 3.12
CA ARG A 124 -1.53 10.22 4.37
C ARG A 124 -2.93 9.62 4.38
N LYS A 125 -3.69 9.80 3.30
CA LYS A 125 -5.04 9.26 3.16
C LYS A 125 -5.09 7.73 3.33
N LEU A 126 -4.15 7.00 2.71
CA LEU A 126 -4.06 5.54 2.84
C LEU A 126 -3.61 5.13 4.24
N LYS A 127 -2.65 5.85 4.83
CA LYS A 127 -2.17 5.61 6.18
C LYS A 127 -3.27 5.77 7.24
N GLU A 128 -4.13 6.79 7.13
CA GLU A 128 -5.30 6.98 8.00
C GLU A 128 -6.25 5.78 7.97
N LYS A 129 -6.30 5.04 6.86
CA LYS A 129 -7.04 3.80 6.70
C LYS A 129 -6.26 2.55 7.06
N ASN A 130 -5.04 2.71 7.59
CA ASN A 130 -4.12 1.61 7.91
C ASN A 130 -3.78 0.75 6.67
N ILE A 131 -3.71 1.36 5.49
CA ILE A 131 -3.32 0.72 4.24
C ILE A 131 -1.86 1.06 3.95
N ALA A 132 -1.03 0.02 3.89
CA ALA A 132 0.39 0.17 3.60
C ALA A 132 0.65 0.50 2.14
N ILE A 133 1.67 1.32 1.85
CA ILE A 133 2.29 1.38 0.54
C ILE A 133 3.73 0.90 0.68
N PHE A 134 4.13 -0.06 -0.14
CA PHE A 134 5.50 -0.56 -0.18
C PHE A 134 6.19 -0.07 -1.45
N PHE A 135 7.20 0.77 -1.28
CA PHE A 135 8.07 1.27 -2.34
C PHE A 135 9.29 0.36 -2.45
N GLU A 136 9.36 -0.43 -3.53
CA GLU A 136 10.39 -1.48 -3.66
C GLU A 136 11.80 -0.91 -3.79
N LYS A 137 12.00 0.11 -4.64
CA LYS A 137 13.31 0.70 -4.90
C LYS A 137 13.91 1.31 -3.64
N GLU A 138 13.10 2.00 -2.88
CA GLU A 138 13.51 2.67 -1.65
C GLU A 138 13.48 1.72 -0.44
N ASN A 139 12.83 0.55 -0.57
CA ASN A 139 12.57 -0.41 0.50
C ASN A 139 11.86 0.23 1.70
N ILE A 140 10.82 1.02 1.41
CA ILE A 140 10.05 1.77 2.42
C ILE A 140 8.63 1.24 2.48
N ASN A 141 8.16 0.96 3.70
CA ASN A 141 6.75 0.73 4.02
C ASN A 141 6.19 1.96 4.74
N THR A 142 5.08 2.51 4.25
CA THR A 142 4.52 3.77 4.79
C THR A 142 3.92 3.64 6.19
N LEU A 143 3.71 2.44 6.70
CA LEU A 143 3.18 2.21 8.06
C LEU A 143 4.27 2.01 9.11
N ASP A 144 5.54 1.92 8.73
CA ASP A 144 6.66 1.79 9.65
C ASP A 144 7.42 3.11 9.89
N GLY A 145 8.51 3.06 10.67
CA GLY A 145 9.33 4.23 10.98
C GLY A 145 9.99 4.86 9.76
N THR A 146 10.35 4.08 8.74
CA THR A 146 10.91 4.58 7.47
C THR A 146 9.86 5.34 6.66
N GLY A 147 8.60 4.93 6.76
CA GLY A 147 7.46 5.64 6.18
C GLY A 147 7.23 7.01 6.81
N GLU A 148 7.40 7.15 8.12
CA GLU A 148 7.33 8.46 8.79
C GLU A 148 8.42 9.42 8.32
N LEU A 149 9.65 8.92 8.15
CA LEU A 149 10.74 9.71 7.60
C LEU A 149 10.42 10.18 6.18
N LEU A 150 9.91 9.29 5.33
CA LEU A 150 9.48 9.65 3.97
C LEU A 150 8.42 10.76 3.97
N ILE A 151 7.38 10.63 4.81
CA ILE A 151 6.31 11.64 4.94
C ILE A 151 6.90 12.99 5.38
N THR A 152 7.86 12.99 6.27
CA THR A 152 8.54 14.21 6.75
C THR A 152 9.32 14.89 5.62
N ILE A 153 10.09 14.13 4.84
CA ILE A 153 10.84 14.63 3.68
C ILE A 153 9.90 15.20 2.63
N LEU A 154 8.85 14.46 2.25
CA LEU A 154 7.87 14.93 1.27
C LEU A 154 7.12 16.18 1.76
N SER A 155 6.85 16.29 3.07
CA SER A 155 6.21 17.48 3.65
C SER A 155 7.10 18.71 3.52
N SER A 156 8.41 18.58 3.78
CA SER A 156 9.37 19.68 3.64
C SER A 156 9.48 20.12 2.18
N GLN A 157 9.57 19.18 1.24
CA GLN A 157 9.62 19.46 -0.20
C GLN A 157 8.35 20.17 -0.68
N ALA A 158 7.16 19.72 -0.28
CA ALA A 158 5.89 20.32 -0.64
C ALA A 158 5.79 21.78 -0.13
N GLN A 159 6.32 22.05 1.06
CA GLN A 159 6.39 23.42 1.60
C GLN A 159 7.32 24.33 0.78
N GLU A 160 8.49 23.82 0.39
CA GLU A 160 9.43 24.58 -0.47
C GLU A 160 8.84 24.85 -1.85
N GLU A 161 8.21 23.86 -2.50
CA GLU A 161 7.52 24.05 -3.78
C GLU A 161 6.45 25.15 -3.68
N SER A 162 5.63 25.12 -2.63
CA SER A 162 4.58 26.10 -2.38
C SER A 162 5.15 27.53 -2.17
N ARG A 163 6.26 27.64 -1.41
CA ARG A 163 6.92 28.93 -1.17
C ARG A 163 7.49 29.51 -2.46
N ASN A 164 8.20 28.70 -3.25
CA ASN A 164 8.80 29.12 -4.52
C ASN A 164 7.73 29.59 -5.52
N LEU A 165 6.58 28.90 -5.61
CA LEU A 165 5.47 29.33 -6.44
C LEU A 165 4.91 30.68 -5.99
N SER A 166 4.76 30.90 -4.67
CA SER A 166 4.27 32.16 -4.11
C SER A 166 5.24 33.32 -4.36
N GLU A 167 6.56 33.12 -4.25
CA GLU A 167 7.57 34.10 -4.52
C GLU A 167 7.60 34.49 -6.01
N ASN A 168 7.58 33.52 -6.91
CA ASN A 168 7.56 33.73 -8.35
C ASN A 168 6.31 34.49 -8.83
N THR A 169 5.15 34.26 -8.16
CA THR A 169 3.90 34.98 -8.50
C THR A 169 3.93 36.46 -8.06
N LYS A 170 4.77 36.83 -7.09
CA LYS A 170 4.90 38.22 -6.63
C LYS A 170 5.77 39.08 -7.56
N TRP A 171 6.57 38.45 -8.43
CA TRP A 171 7.47 39.13 -9.38
C TRP A 171 6.92 39.19 -10.80
N ALA A 172 5.74 38.67 -11.05
CA ALA A 172 4.99 38.75 -12.32
C ALA A 172 3.92 39.85 -12.26
#